data_f6527b3877fec9727b7c464e82b76857
#
_entry.id   f6527b3877fec9727b7c464e82b76857
#
_cell.length_a   1.000
_cell.length_b   1.000
_cell.length_c   1.000
_cell.angle_alpha   90.00
_cell.angle_beta   90.00
_cell.angle_gamma   90.00
#
_symmetry.space_group_name_H-M   'P 1'
#
loop_
_entity.id
_entity.type
_entity.pdbx_description
1 polymer ?
#
loop_
_entity_poly.entity_id
_entity_poly.type
_entity_poly.pdbx_seq_one_letter_code
_entity_poly.pdbx_strand_id
1 'polypeptide(L)'
;MKKRALILITLLMGIVANSCEEAPSLHQYFVEKMDDSSFLIVNLPIQIDNLFQEEITDSERELIANIGKLNLLFFKNNTNNSEKYFTEVGRVKKILSVKRYQNLMDFKAFDKAQGNLLFDGKTDQIEEGIVFLDAKNMGFGVLRILGNDLNPAELISLSKKINTNQLESKIKSSFESLGNFMESQEIIIQ
;
A
#
# COMPACT_ATOMS: atom_id res chain seq x y z
N MET A 1 -26.75 -1.92 52.15
CA MET A 1 -25.63 -1.16 51.56
C MET A 1 -24.72 -2.04 50.71
N LYS A 2 -24.27 -3.23 51.16
CA LYS A 2 -23.36 -4.12 50.42
C LYS A 2 -23.90 -4.59 49.03
N LYS A 3 -25.19 -4.91 48.90
CA LYS A 3 -25.81 -5.33 47.63
C LYS A 3 -25.85 -4.18 46.59
N ARG A 4 -26.07 -2.94 47.01
CA ARG A 4 -26.07 -1.79 46.10
C ARG A 4 -24.67 -1.44 45.62
N ALA A 5 -23.64 -1.62 46.47
CA ALA A 5 -22.24 -1.46 46.06
C ALA A 5 -21.79 -2.53 45.07
N LEU A 6 -22.25 -3.78 45.24
CA LEU A 6 -21.94 -4.88 44.30
C LEU A 6 -22.54 -4.63 42.91
N ILE A 7 -23.77 -4.12 42.83
CA ILE A 7 -24.44 -3.78 41.55
C ILE A 7 -23.72 -2.62 40.84
N LEU A 8 -23.23 -1.63 41.59
CA LEU A 8 -22.46 -0.52 41.03
C LEU A 8 -21.10 -0.97 40.47
N ILE A 9 -20.42 -1.91 41.12
CA ILE A 9 -19.15 -2.47 40.70
C ILE A 9 -19.33 -3.32 39.42
N THR A 10 -20.39 -4.13 39.35
CA THR A 10 -20.69 -4.91 38.12
C THR A 10 -21.10 -4.03 36.95
N LEU A 11 -21.82 -2.94 37.18
CA LEU A 11 -22.17 -1.97 36.14
C LEU A 11 -20.93 -1.19 35.63
N LEU A 12 -20.01 -0.84 36.52
CA LEU A 12 -18.77 -0.14 36.16
C LEU A 12 -17.82 -1.04 35.36
N MET A 13 -17.79 -2.34 35.67
CA MET A 13 -16.96 -3.32 34.95
C MET A 13 -17.45 -3.62 33.54
N GLY A 14 -18.73 -3.42 33.21
CA GLY A 14 -19.33 -3.57 31.89
C GLY A 14 -18.99 -2.46 30.90
N ILE A 15 -18.52 -1.30 31.38
CA ILE A 15 -18.23 -0.13 30.52
C ILE A 15 -16.81 -0.20 29.90
N VAL A 16 -15.91 -1.00 30.45
CA VAL A 16 -14.49 -1.07 30.00
C VAL A 16 -14.29 -2.01 28.79
N ALA A 17 -15.33 -2.75 28.37
CA ALA A 17 -15.23 -3.75 27.32
C ALA A 17 -15.41 -3.20 25.88
N ASN A 18 -15.67 -1.91 25.68
CA ASN A 18 -15.65 -1.27 24.37
C ASN A 18 -14.22 -0.79 24.06
N SER A 19 -13.26 -1.72 23.97
CA SER A 19 -12.02 -1.48 23.26
C SER A 19 -12.40 -1.22 21.80
N CYS A 20 -12.36 0.04 21.36
CA CYS A 20 -12.36 0.36 19.95
C CYS A 20 -11.16 -0.37 19.34
N GLU A 21 -11.40 -1.48 18.69
CA GLU A 21 -10.43 -2.14 17.84
C GLU A 21 -10.23 -1.20 16.63
N GLU A 22 -9.25 -0.33 16.77
CA GLU A 22 -8.88 0.59 15.69
C GLU A 22 -8.51 -0.27 14.50
N ALA A 23 -9.19 -0.08 13.35
CA ALA A 23 -8.91 -0.84 12.16
C ALA A 23 -7.42 -0.72 11.82
N PRO A 24 -6.71 -1.84 11.56
CA PRO A 24 -5.27 -1.81 11.35
C PRO A 24 -4.93 -0.83 10.24
N SER A 25 -3.98 0.07 10.49
CA SER A 25 -3.53 1.03 9.50
C SER A 25 -2.72 0.34 8.40
N LEU A 26 -2.63 0.97 7.24
CA LEU A 26 -1.78 0.46 6.15
C LEU A 26 -0.31 0.35 6.61
N HIS A 27 0.16 1.30 7.42
CA HIS A 27 1.50 1.25 8.00
C HIS A 27 1.72 -0.01 8.87
N GLN A 28 0.79 -0.33 9.76
CA GLN A 28 0.87 -1.55 10.58
C GLN A 28 0.89 -2.81 9.73
N TYR A 29 0.10 -2.84 8.64
CA TYR A 29 0.11 -3.94 7.70
C TYR A 29 1.48 -4.13 7.03
N PHE A 30 2.13 -3.04 6.58
CA PHE A 30 3.49 -3.10 6.04
C PHE A 30 4.49 -3.68 7.05
N VAL A 31 4.45 -3.19 8.30
CA VAL A 31 5.34 -3.68 9.36
C VAL A 31 5.12 -5.16 9.65
N GLU A 32 3.86 -5.61 9.74
CA GLU A 32 3.51 -7.01 9.98
C GLU A 32 4.04 -7.95 8.87
N LYS A 33 4.08 -7.47 7.62
CA LYS A 33 4.50 -8.28 6.48
C LYS A 33 6.01 -8.26 6.20
N MET A 34 6.81 -7.50 6.97
CA MET A 34 8.26 -7.42 6.76
C MET A 34 8.98 -8.76 6.86
N ASP A 35 8.53 -9.63 7.76
CA ASP A 35 9.13 -10.94 8.00
C ASP A 35 8.47 -12.08 7.22
N ASP A 36 7.48 -11.77 6.36
CA ASP A 36 6.76 -12.76 5.57
C ASP A 36 7.37 -12.89 4.17
N SER A 37 8.07 -13.99 3.91
CA SER A 37 8.76 -14.27 2.63
C SER A 37 7.87 -14.26 1.38
N SER A 38 6.53 -14.27 1.54
CA SER A 38 5.60 -14.12 0.43
C SER A 38 5.47 -12.68 -0.06
N PHE A 39 6.00 -11.72 0.70
CA PHE A 39 5.93 -10.30 0.39
C PHE A 39 7.31 -9.75 0.04
N LEU A 40 7.32 -8.86 -0.92
CA LEU A 40 8.43 -7.97 -1.18
C LEU A 40 8.08 -6.59 -0.65
N ILE A 41 8.89 -6.06 0.28
CA ILE A 41 8.73 -4.70 0.79
C ILE A 41 10.03 -3.95 0.55
N VAL A 42 9.96 -2.88 -0.23
CA VAL A 42 11.12 -2.07 -0.59
C VAL A 42 10.82 -0.56 -0.48
N ASN A 43 11.84 0.18 -0.09
CA ASN A 43 11.86 1.62 -0.22
C ASN A 43 12.42 1.97 -1.60
N LEU A 44 11.61 2.64 -2.41
CA LEU A 44 12.03 3.05 -3.74
C LEU A 44 12.78 4.40 -3.68
N PRO A 45 13.81 4.61 -4.52
CA PRO A 45 14.42 5.91 -4.67
C PRO A 45 13.44 6.88 -5.34
N ILE A 46 13.47 8.15 -4.94
CA ILE A 46 12.56 9.20 -5.47
C ILE A 46 12.95 9.62 -6.91
N GLN A 47 14.02 9.10 -7.46
CA GLN A 47 14.43 9.34 -8.86
C GLN A 47 13.52 8.60 -9.83
N ILE A 48 12.33 9.17 -10.07
CA ILE A 48 11.27 8.57 -10.89
C ILE A 48 11.15 9.21 -12.29
N ASP A 49 12.06 10.11 -12.65
CA ASP A 49 12.02 10.85 -13.92
C ASP A 49 11.93 9.92 -15.16
N ASN A 50 12.56 8.77 -15.09
CA ASN A 50 12.57 7.76 -16.17
C ASN A 50 11.27 6.94 -16.26
N LEU A 51 10.29 7.16 -15.40
CA LEU A 51 9.03 6.43 -15.41
C LEU A 51 7.92 7.13 -16.21
N PHE A 52 8.15 8.38 -16.64
CA PHE A 52 7.15 9.15 -17.36
C PHE A 52 7.36 9.07 -18.88
N GLN A 53 6.25 9.01 -19.61
CA GLN A 53 6.23 9.01 -21.10
C GLN A 53 6.23 10.43 -21.64
N GLU A 54 5.75 11.39 -20.85
CA GLU A 54 5.54 12.77 -21.24
C GLU A 54 6.39 13.69 -20.37
N GLU A 55 6.61 14.89 -20.86
CA GLU A 55 7.29 15.94 -20.10
C GLU A 55 6.47 16.30 -18.86
N ILE A 56 7.13 16.34 -17.70
CA ILE A 56 6.54 16.72 -16.43
C ILE A 56 6.52 18.24 -16.29
N THR A 57 5.38 18.78 -15.85
CA THR A 57 5.20 20.23 -15.61
C THR A 57 5.96 20.68 -14.37
N ASP A 58 6.10 22.01 -14.18
CA ASP A 58 6.76 22.56 -12.99
C ASP A 58 6.01 22.20 -11.70
N SER A 59 4.67 22.19 -11.71
CA SER A 59 3.87 21.78 -10.56
C SER A 59 4.01 20.27 -10.24
N GLU A 60 4.15 19.43 -11.26
CA GLU A 60 4.44 18.01 -11.06
C GLU A 60 5.88 17.80 -10.53
N ARG A 61 6.85 18.64 -10.92
CA ARG A 61 8.19 18.63 -10.33
C ARG A 61 8.15 19.03 -8.85
N GLU A 62 7.37 20.04 -8.50
CA GLU A 62 7.17 20.46 -7.13
C GLU A 62 6.54 19.33 -6.29
N LEU A 63 5.51 18.65 -6.83
CA LEU A 63 4.94 17.48 -6.18
C LEU A 63 6.01 16.40 -5.93
N ILE A 64 6.82 16.07 -6.94
CA ILE A 64 7.90 15.07 -6.81
C ILE A 64 8.91 15.50 -5.74
N ALA A 65 9.26 16.79 -5.67
CA ALA A 65 10.15 17.32 -4.65
C ALA A 65 9.57 17.25 -3.22
N ASN A 66 8.24 17.29 -3.10
CA ASN A 66 7.53 17.15 -1.83
C ASN A 66 7.34 15.70 -1.38
N ILE A 67 7.66 14.72 -2.25
CA ILE A 67 7.67 13.30 -1.87
C ILE A 67 8.90 13.05 -0.99
N GLY A 68 8.65 12.66 0.26
CA GLY A 68 9.70 12.30 1.21
C GLY A 68 10.07 10.82 1.17
N LYS A 69 9.12 9.93 0.83
CA LYS A 69 9.33 8.48 0.85
C LYS A 69 8.36 7.74 -0.06
N LEU A 70 8.89 6.73 -0.75
CA LEU A 70 8.11 5.77 -1.53
C LEU A 70 8.31 4.37 -0.97
N ASN A 71 7.23 3.73 -0.50
CA ASN A 71 7.26 2.37 0.00
C ASN A 71 6.40 1.47 -0.89
N LEU A 72 7.00 0.46 -1.46
CA LEU A 72 6.30 -0.57 -2.23
C LEU A 72 6.19 -1.85 -1.40
N LEU A 73 4.98 -2.37 -1.30
CA LEU A 73 4.69 -3.73 -0.88
C LEU A 73 4.13 -4.49 -2.09
N PHE A 74 4.65 -5.66 -2.35
CA PHE A 74 4.14 -6.53 -3.40
C PHE A 74 3.99 -7.96 -2.88
N PHE A 75 2.87 -8.60 -3.22
CA PHE A 75 2.62 -10.02 -3.00
C PHE A 75 2.54 -10.74 -4.35
N LYS A 76 3.43 -11.70 -4.59
CA LYS A 76 3.43 -12.51 -5.81
C LYS A 76 2.43 -13.66 -5.67
N ASN A 77 1.40 -13.70 -6.53
CA ASN A 77 0.48 -14.82 -6.59
C ASN A 77 1.07 -15.98 -7.42
N ASN A 78 0.89 -17.19 -6.94
CA ASN A 78 1.23 -18.42 -7.65
C ASN A 78 0.26 -19.54 -7.25
N THR A 79 0.40 -20.69 -7.88
CA THR A 79 -0.50 -21.85 -7.64
C THR A 79 -0.48 -22.37 -6.19
N ASN A 80 0.63 -22.17 -5.48
CA ASN A 80 0.83 -22.70 -4.13
C ASN A 80 0.34 -21.74 -3.03
N ASN A 81 0.10 -20.46 -3.35
CA ASN A 81 -0.31 -19.45 -2.38
C ASN A 81 -1.60 -18.71 -2.73
N SER A 82 -2.40 -19.23 -3.64
CA SER A 82 -3.64 -18.58 -4.11
C SER A 82 -4.63 -18.29 -2.98
N GLU A 83 -4.78 -19.15 -1.99
CA GLU A 83 -5.67 -18.93 -0.84
C GLU A 83 -5.16 -17.73 0.00
N LYS A 84 -3.86 -17.70 0.26
CA LYS A 84 -3.21 -16.59 0.96
C LYS A 84 -3.39 -15.27 0.18
N TYR A 85 -3.25 -15.31 -1.16
CA TYR A 85 -3.50 -14.15 -2.00
C TYR A 85 -4.90 -13.56 -1.79
N PHE A 86 -5.96 -14.39 -1.87
CA PHE A 86 -7.33 -13.88 -1.66
C PHE A 86 -7.54 -13.31 -0.27
N THR A 87 -6.97 -13.94 0.75
CA THR A 87 -7.01 -13.47 2.14
C THR A 87 -6.36 -12.11 2.27
N GLU A 88 -5.15 -11.96 1.75
CA GLU A 88 -4.36 -10.73 1.89
C GLU A 88 -4.92 -9.57 1.04
N VAL A 89 -5.39 -9.84 -0.18
CA VAL A 89 -6.11 -8.85 -0.99
C VAL A 89 -7.36 -8.35 -0.26
N GLY A 90 -8.15 -9.27 0.32
CA GLY A 90 -9.33 -8.92 1.10
C GLY A 90 -8.98 -8.05 2.30
N ARG A 91 -7.87 -8.36 2.98
CA ARG A 91 -7.37 -7.60 4.12
C ARG A 91 -6.94 -6.18 3.74
N VAL A 92 -6.17 -6.03 2.66
CA VAL A 92 -5.77 -4.71 2.15
C VAL A 92 -6.99 -3.89 1.73
N LYS A 93 -7.93 -4.49 0.98
CA LYS A 93 -9.18 -3.81 0.60
C LYS A 93 -9.99 -3.35 1.81
N LYS A 94 -10.04 -4.15 2.88
CA LYS A 94 -10.70 -3.76 4.14
C LYS A 94 -9.99 -2.59 4.81
N ILE A 95 -8.66 -2.58 4.86
CA ILE A 95 -7.87 -1.46 5.38
C ILE A 95 -8.16 -0.19 4.58
N LEU A 96 -8.12 -0.28 3.25
CA LEU A 96 -8.33 0.87 2.37
C LEU A 96 -9.80 1.35 2.30
N SER A 97 -10.75 0.58 2.81
CA SER A 97 -12.18 0.95 2.85
C SER A 97 -12.58 1.83 4.04
N VAL A 98 -11.68 2.07 5.01
CA VAL A 98 -11.99 2.94 6.14
C VAL A 98 -12.06 4.40 5.70
N LYS A 99 -12.86 5.22 6.40
CA LYS A 99 -13.11 6.64 6.06
C LYS A 99 -11.85 7.51 5.93
N ARG A 100 -10.77 7.08 6.55
CA ARG A 100 -9.46 7.75 6.49
C ARG A 100 -8.95 7.83 5.06
N TYR A 101 -9.07 6.73 4.29
CA TYR A 101 -8.59 6.67 2.91
C TYR A 101 -9.71 7.09 1.95
N GLN A 102 -9.47 8.14 1.20
CA GLN A 102 -10.41 8.69 0.24
C GLN A 102 -9.98 8.30 -1.17
N ASN A 103 -10.92 7.81 -1.97
CA ASN A 103 -10.63 7.41 -3.36
C ASN A 103 -10.55 8.63 -4.27
N LEU A 104 -9.44 8.79 -5.01
CA LEU A 104 -9.26 9.81 -6.04
C LEU A 104 -9.71 9.30 -7.41
N MET A 105 -9.31 8.07 -7.75
CA MET A 105 -9.68 7.47 -9.02
C MET A 105 -9.51 5.95 -9.01
N ASP A 106 -10.33 5.29 -9.83
CA ASP A 106 -10.17 3.90 -10.20
C ASP A 106 -9.54 3.83 -11.60
N PHE A 107 -8.64 2.88 -11.81
CA PHE A 107 -8.01 2.69 -13.11
C PHE A 107 -7.83 1.21 -13.45
N LYS A 108 -7.61 0.94 -14.73
CA LYS A 108 -7.20 -0.37 -15.21
C LYS A 108 -5.78 -0.28 -15.73
N ALA A 109 -4.95 -1.24 -15.35
CA ALA A 109 -3.57 -1.36 -15.82
C ALA A 109 -3.35 -2.79 -16.33
N PHE A 110 -2.52 -2.96 -17.36
CA PHE A 110 -2.22 -4.27 -17.92
C PHE A 110 -3.52 -5.08 -18.11
N ASP A 111 -3.90 -5.50 -19.22
CA ASP A 111 -5.14 -6.18 -19.68
C ASP A 111 -6.16 -6.67 -18.62
N LYS A 112 -5.75 -6.97 -17.38
CA LYS A 112 -6.60 -7.58 -16.33
C LYS A 112 -6.41 -7.01 -14.92
N ALA A 113 -5.48 -6.08 -14.72
CA ALA A 113 -5.25 -5.47 -13.41
C ALA A 113 -6.24 -4.32 -13.15
N GLN A 114 -6.73 -4.25 -11.93
CA GLN A 114 -7.58 -3.16 -11.44
C GLN A 114 -6.84 -2.42 -10.34
N GLY A 115 -6.91 -1.11 -10.34
CA GLY A 115 -6.23 -0.29 -9.36
C GLY A 115 -7.08 0.87 -8.86
N ASN A 116 -6.67 1.39 -7.71
CA ASN A 116 -7.24 2.55 -7.07
C ASN A 116 -6.10 3.50 -6.69
N LEU A 117 -6.30 4.78 -6.90
CA LEU A 117 -5.50 5.85 -6.32
C LEU A 117 -6.31 6.44 -5.17
N LEU A 118 -5.77 6.33 -3.96
CA LEU A 118 -6.39 6.84 -2.75
C LEU A 118 -5.44 7.83 -2.06
N PHE A 119 -5.96 8.55 -1.07
CA PHE A 119 -5.14 9.42 -0.23
C PHE A 119 -5.62 9.41 1.22
N ASP A 120 -4.72 9.77 2.12
CA ASP A 120 -4.98 10.12 3.51
C ASP A 120 -4.62 11.59 3.73
N GLY A 121 -5.42 12.27 4.53
CA GLY A 121 -5.28 13.69 4.81
C GLY A 121 -6.51 14.51 4.41
N LYS A 122 -6.35 15.81 4.41
CA LYS A 122 -7.37 16.74 3.93
C LYS A 122 -7.24 16.93 2.42
N THR A 123 -8.33 17.28 1.76
CA THR A 123 -8.36 17.43 0.28
C THR A 123 -7.38 18.48 -0.24
N ASP A 124 -7.02 19.44 0.59
CA ASP A 124 -6.07 20.52 0.30
C ASP A 124 -4.65 20.23 0.83
N GLN A 125 -4.48 19.18 1.63
CA GLN A 125 -3.22 18.84 2.28
C GLN A 125 -3.11 17.32 2.47
N ILE A 126 -2.63 16.63 1.43
CA ILE A 126 -2.43 15.19 1.44
C ILE A 126 -1.07 14.87 2.09
N GLU A 127 -1.08 13.95 3.04
CA GLU A 127 0.12 13.43 3.71
C GLU A 127 0.57 12.10 3.11
N GLU A 128 -0.37 11.33 2.59
CA GLU A 128 -0.12 10.01 2.01
C GLU A 128 -0.98 9.78 0.75
N GLY A 129 -0.33 9.52 -0.38
CA GLY A 129 -0.95 8.95 -1.57
C GLY A 129 -0.77 7.42 -1.56
N ILE A 130 -1.77 6.69 -2.03
CA ILE A 130 -1.76 5.24 -2.05
C ILE A 130 -2.19 4.74 -3.42
N VAL A 131 -1.33 3.96 -4.09
CA VAL A 131 -1.70 3.23 -5.28
C VAL A 131 -1.86 1.76 -4.90
N PHE A 132 -3.07 1.24 -5.00
CA PHE A 132 -3.35 -0.19 -4.87
C PHE A 132 -3.58 -0.78 -6.27
N LEU A 133 -2.93 -1.90 -6.57
CA LEU A 133 -3.06 -2.62 -7.83
C LEU A 133 -3.30 -4.11 -7.56
N ASP A 134 -4.39 -4.63 -8.10
CA ASP A 134 -4.78 -6.04 -8.01
C ASP A 134 -4.71 -6.66 -9.43
N ALA A 135 -3.66 -7.42 -9.68
CA ALA A 135 -3.36 -8.09 -10.95
C ALA A 135 -3.56 -9.61 -10.86
N LYS A 136 -4.57 -10.05 -10.17
CA LYS A 136 -5.01 -11.45 -9.95
C LYS A 136 -3.97 -12.56 -10.20
N ASN A 137 -3.56 -12.74 -11.46
CA ASN A 137 -2.62 -13.81 -11.86
C ASN A 137 -1.16 -13.53 -11.46
N MET A 138 -0.80 -12.24 -11.29
CA MET A 138 0.57 -11.82 -10.92
C MET A 138 0.69 -11.58 -9.42
N GLY A 139 -0.40 -11.17 -8.77
CA GLY A 139 -0.43 -10.78 -7.37
C GLY A 139 -1.05 -9.41 -7.16
N PHE A 140 -0.72 -8.76 -6.07
CA PHE A 140 -1.15 -7.39 -5.81
C PHE A 140 0.01 -6.54 -5.29
N GLY A 141 -0.11 -5.23 -5.51
CA GLY A 141 0.85 -4.25 -5.04
C GLY A 141 0.20 -3.09 -4.32
N VAL A 142 0.92 -2.52 -3.36
CA VAL A 142 0.55 -1.28 -2.67
C VAL A 142 1.76 -0.37 -2.68
N LEU A 143 1.67 0.77 -3.36
CA LEU A 143 2.66 1.83 -3.30
C LEU A 143 2.14 2.92 -2.38
N ARG A 144 2.91 3.26 -1.36
CA ARG A 144 2.67 4.39 -0.47
C ARG A 144 3.60 5.54 -0.85
N ILE A 145 3.03 6.70 -1.09
CA ILE A 145 3.69 7.95 -1.44
C ILE A 145 3.54 8.87 -0.22
N LEU A 146 4.58 8.99 0.59
CA LEU A 146 4.57 9.81 1.79
C LEU A 146 5.25 11.14 1.48
N GLY A 147 4.63 12.23 1.85
CA GLY A 147 5.17 13.57 1.59
C GLY A 147 4.43 14.63 2.39
N ASN A 148 4.81 15.89 2.14
CA ASN A 148 4.13 17.03 2.73
C ASN A 148 3.44 17.81 1.62
N ASP A 149 2.20 18.24 1.88
CA ASP A 149 1.43 19.08 0.95
C ASP A 149 1.32 18.49 -0.47
N LEU A 150 1.08 17.17 -0.56
CA LEU A 150 0.88 16.53 -1.84
C LEU A 150 -0.44 17.01 -2.48
N ASN A 151 -0.36 17.49 -3.72
CA ASN A 151 -1.53 17.97 -4.44
C ASN A 151 -2.25 16.79 -5.12
N PRO A 152 -3.55 16.53 -4.82
CA PRO A 152 -4.29 15.43 -5.40
C PRO A 152 -4.44 15.53 -6.93
N ALA A 153 -4.60 16.74 -7.47
CA ALA A 153 -4.71 16.93 -8.92
C ALA A 153 -3.41 16.58 -9.64
N GLU A 154 -2.27 16.92 -9.05
CA GLU A 154 -0.95 16.57 -9.59
C GLU A 154 -0.66 15.08 -9.45
N LEU A 155 -1.08 14.43 -8.36
CA LEU A 155 -0.99 12.96 -8.23
C LEU A 155 -1.77 12.25 -9.34
N ILE A 156 -2.98 12.72 -9.66
CA ILE A 156 -3.78 12.20 -10.77
C ILE A 156 -3.09 12.47 -12.11
N SER A 157 -2.56 13.67 -12.32
CA SER A 157 -1.86 14.05 -13.54
C SER A 157 -0.63 13.17 -13.77
N LEU A 158 0.24 13.05 -12.79
CA LEU A 158 1.42 12.18 -12.84
C LEU A 158 1.06 10.72 -13.09
N SER A 159 0.01 10.22 -12.45
CA SER A 159 -0.40 8.82 -12.61
C SER A 159 -0.75 8.46 -14.07
N LYS A 160 -1.30 9.41 -14.82
CA LYS A 160 -1.64 9.24 -16.24
C LYS A 160 -0.43 9.23 -17.17
N LYS A 161 0.67 9.88 -16.75
CA LYS A 161 1.91 9.98 -17.51
C LYS A 161 2.86 8.79 -17.29
N ILE A 162 2.55 7.91 -16.33
CA ILE A 162 3.39 6.75 -16.04
C ILE A 162 3.42 5.80 -17.25
N ASN A 163 4.64 5.46 -17.68
CA ASN A 163 4.85 4.42 -18.66
C ASN A 163 4.61 3.04 -18.06
N THR A 164 3.41 2.51 -18.25
CA THR A 164 3.02 1.22 -17.68
C THR A 164 3.90 0.06 -18.17
N ASN A 165 4.36 0.08 -19.43
CA ASN A 165 5.23 -0.95 -19.97
C ASN A 165 6.63 -0.92 -19.34
N GLN A 166 7.19 0.27 -19.11
CA GLN A 166 8.47 0.42 -18.40
C GLN A 166 8.33 0.05 -16.92
N LEU A 167 7.22 0.43 -16.28
CA LEU A 167 6.95 0.06 -14.90
C LEU A 167 6.84 -1.46 -14.75
N GLU A 168 6.10 -2.14 -15.65
CA GLU A 168 5.99 -3.59 -15.67
C GLU A 168 7.35 -4.26 -15.84
N SER A 169 8.16 -3.82 -16.81
CA SER A 169 9.49 -4.37 -17.06
C SER A 169 10.42 -4.19 -15.86
N LYS A 170 10.40 -3.02 -15.19
CA LYS A 170 11.18 -2.75 -13.99
C LYS A 170 10.73 -3.59 -12.79
N ILE A 171 9.43 -3.73 -12.59
CA ILE A 171 8.88 -4.60 -11.55
C ILE A 171 9.34 -6.05 -11.82
N LYS A 172 9.17 -6.54 -13.03
CA LYS A 172 9.54 -7.91 -13.41
C LYS A 172 11.04 -8.16 -13.22
N SER A 173 11.91 -7.29 -13.70
CA SER A 173 13.37 -7.41 -13.54
C SER A 173 13.80 -7.34 -12.06
N SER A 174 13.15 -6.51 -11.26
CA SER A 174 13.42 -6.45 -9.81
C SER A 174 13.03 -7.75 -9.10
N PHE A 175 11.94 -8.39 -9.53
CA PHE A 175 11.54 -9.70 -9.00
C PHE A 175 12.49 -10.82 -9.42
N GLU A 176 12.92 -10.83 -10.68
CA GLU A 176 13.87 -11.82 -11.18
C GLU A 176 15.21 -11.70 -10.43
N SER A 177 15.70 -10.49 -10.22
CA SER A 177 16.95 -10.26 -9.47
C SER A 177 16.84 -10.66 -7.99
N LEU A 178 15.69 -10.41 -7.35
CA LEU A 178 15.46 -10.82 -5.96
C LEU A 178 15.24 -12.33 -5.84
N GLY A 179 14.53 -12.95 -6.78
CA GLY A 179 14.38 -14.40 -6.84
C GLY A 179 15.74 -15.09 -6.91
N ASN A 180 16.62 -14.63 -7.80
CA ASN A 180 17.97 -15.15 -7.93
C ASN A 180 18.84 -14.92 -6.66
N PHE A 181 18.63 -13.77 -5.98
CA PHE A 181 19.34 -13.48 -4.72
C PHE A 181 18.87 -14.41 -3.59
N MET A 182 17.57 -14.67 -3.46
CA MET A 182 17.05 -15.59 -2.44
C MET A 182 17.50 -17.03 -2.69
N GLU A 183 17.49 -17.48 -3.95
CA GLU A 183 17.95 -18.82 -4.33
C GLU A 183 19.45 -19.01 -4.08
N SER A 184 20.26 -17.95 -4.26
CA SER A 184 21.70 -17.97 -3.94
C SER A 184 22.00 -18.02 -2.44
N GLN A 185 21.11 -17.54 -1.58
CA GLN A 185 21.27 -17.59 -0.12
C GLN A 185 20.94 -18.99 0.45
N GLU A 186 19.99 -19.72 -0.15
CA GLU A 186 19.67 -21.09 0.26
C GLU A 186 20.84 -22.07 0.02
N ILE A 187 21.67 -21.81 -0.99
CA ILE A 187 22.85 -22.66 -1.30
C ILE A 187 23.99 -22.49 -0.30
N ILE A 188 24.03 -21.40 0.47
CA ILE A 188 25.12 -21.11 1.43
C ILE A 188 24.86 -21.73 2.82
N ILE A 189 23.65 -22.23 3.08
CA ILE A 189 23.24 -22.76 4.40
C ILE A 189 23.27 -24.32 4.42
N GLN A 190 23.66 -24.97 3.35
CA GLN A 190 23.97 -26.40 3.31
C GLN A 190 25.48 -26.65 3.43
#